data_712b48fecc4a87a302ba1b2b65f03c2c
#
_entry.id   712b48fecc4a87a302ba1b2b65f03c2c
#
_cell.length_a   1.000
_cell.length_b   1.000
_cell.length_c   1.000
_cell.angle_alpha   90.00
_cell.angle_beta   90.00
_cell.angle_gamma   90.00
#
_symmetry.space_group_name_H-M   'P 1'
#
loop_
_entity.id
_entity.type
_entity.pdbx_description
1 polymer ?
#
loop_
_entity_poly.entity_id
_entity_poly.type
_entity_poly.pdbx_seq_one_letter_code
_entity_poly.pdbx_strand_id
1 'polypeptide(L)'
;MVGKNFSGKQMSEAFINSAFLALSGGFQDAYTYNTRNEVFSNAQTGNVVLMSQHFMTGDWKAGVRYLLPLIAFVLGVFVADQIQMRYKYARRLHWRQGILLAEIVILFVVGFIPHSLNMTATIFVSFARAMQVQTFRKMGGYSYASTMCIGNLRSGTAAFSHYLQDKKTEQLKQAAYYFGIIFLFAIGAGLGGNLTEHFGIHMIWISCILLGLSFLLMFENE
;
A
#
# COMPACT_ATOMS: atom_id res chain seq x y z
N MET A 1 -40.30 -12.51 -2.63
CA MET A 1 -39.56 -11.40 -2.00
C MET A 1 -38.36 -11.11 -2.89
N VAL A 2 -38.42 -10.00 -3.60
CA VAL A 2 -37.44 -9.64 -4.64
C VAL A 2 -36.19 -9.11 -3.94
N GLY A 3 -35.06 -9.80 -4.11
CA GLY A 3 -33.77 -9.34 -3.61
C GLY A 3 -33.37 -8.03 -4.29
N LYS A 4 -33.25 -6.94 -3.53
CA LYS A 4 -32.66 -5.70 -3.98
C LYS A 4 -31.19 -5.96 -4.37
N ASN A 5 -30.91 -5.92 -5.65
CA ASN A 5 -29.55 -5.83 -6.19
C ASN A 5 -28.95 -4.47 -5.73
N PHE A 6 -28.21 -4.47 -4.64
CA PHE A 6 -27.31 -3.37 -4.29
C PHE A 6 -26.07 -3.42 -5.19
N SER A 7 -26.20 -2.95 -6.42
CA SER A 7 -25.08 -2.61 -7.30
C SER A 7 -24.54 -1.21 -6.96
N GLY A 8 -24.30 -0.92 -5.70
CA GLY A 8 -23.54 0.24 -5.27
C GLY A 8 -22.06 -0.15 -5.23
N LYS A 9 -21.27 0.23 -6.23
CA LYS A 9 -19.80 0.12 -6.15
C LYS A 9 -19.33 0.99 -5.00
N GLN A 10 -18.88 0.38 -3.90
CA GLN A 10 -18.27 1.13 -2.80
C GLN A 10 -17.09 1.93 -3.33
N MET A 11 -17.03 3.25 -3.06
CA MET A 11 -15.92 4.11 -3.52
C MET A 11 -14.56 3.62 -3.03
N SER A 12 -14.51 2.98 -1.87
CA SER A 12 -13.29 2.32 -1.37
C SER A 12 -12.75 1.21 -2.30
N GLU A 13 -13.57 0.70 -3.23
CA GLU A 13 -13.19 -0.29 -4.25
C GLU A 13 -13.10 0.33 -5.67
N ALA A 14 -13.30 1.63 -5.82
CA ALA A 14 -13.15 2.32 -7.09
C ALA A 14 -11.68 2.36 -7.55
N PHE A 15 -11.45 2.36 -8.87
CA PHE A 15 -10.10 2.45 -9.43
C PHE A 15 -9.39 3.72 -8.97
N ILE A 16 -10.09 4.86 -8.93
CA ILE A 16 -9.50 6.15 -8.51
C ILE A 16 -8.98 6.11 -7.08
N ASN A 17 -9.70 5.48 -6.15
CA ASN A 17 -9.23 5.29 -4.79
C ASN A 17 -7.95 4.42 -4.78
N SER A 18 -7.98 3.29 -5.49
CA SER A 18 -6.82 2.39 -5.64
C SER A 18 -5.62 3.09 -6.28
N ALA A 19 -5.85 4.06 -7.17
CA ALA A 19 -4.82 4.87 -7.81
C ALA A 19 -4.06 5.72 -6.80
N PHE A 20 -4.75 6.44 -5.91
CA PHE A 20 -4.11 7.21 -4.84
C PHE A 20 -3.34 6.32 -3.86
N LEU A 21 -3.90 5.16 -3.52
CA LEU A 21 -3.23 4.18 -2.67
C LEU A 21 -1.94 3.63 -3.30
N ALA A 22 -1.96 3.36 -4.61
CA ALA A 22 -0.79 2.86 -5.34
C ALA A 22 0.29 3.94 -5.50
N LEU A 23 -0.09 5.17 -5.86
CA LEU A 23 0.83 6.31 -5.91
C LEU A 23 1.53 6.53 -4.56
N SER A 24 0.75 6.61 -3.49
CA SER A 24 1.28 6.73 -2.13
C SER A 24 2.17 5.56 -1.75
N GLY A 25 1.82 4.33 -2.20
CA GLY A 25 2.60 3.12 -1.94
C GLY A 25 3.98 3.15 -2.57
N GLY A 26 4.06 3.50 -3.84
CA GLY A 26 5.33 3.66 -4.54
C GLY A 26 6.19 4.76 -3.91
N PHE A 27 5.56 5.91 -3.60
CA PHE A 27 6.24 7.03 -2.94
C PHE A 27 6.87 6.61 -1.61
N GLN A 28 6.14 5.90 -0.75
CA GLN A 28 6.62 5.45 0.54
C GLN A 28 7.75 4.41 0.45
N ASP A 29 7.71 3.51 -0.55
CA ASP A 29 8.79 2.55 -0.77
C ASP A 29 10.10 3.25 -1.18
N ALA A 30 10.03 4.18 -2.12
CA ALA A 30 11.19 4.97 -2.52
C ALA A 30 11.68 5.87 -1.38
N TYR A 31 10.76 6.50 -0.62
CA TYR A 31 11.10 7.28 0.57
C TYR A 31 11.89 6.45 1.59
N THR A 32 11.38 5.28 1.98
CA THR A 32 12.06 4.47 3.01
C THR A 32 13.39 3.94 2.50
N TYR A 33 13.47 3.55 1.24
CA TYR A 33 14.72 3.09 0.64
C TYR A 33 15.79 4.19 0.62
N ASN A 34 15.46 5.38 0.14
CA ASN A 34 16.44 6.46 -0.04
C ASN A 34 16.79 7.17 1.29
N THR A 35 15.85 7.30 2.23
CA THR A 35 16.06 8.13 3.43
C THR A 35 16.12 7.33 4.73
N ARG A 36 15.80 6.02 4.72
CA ARG A 36 15.70 5.19 5.93
C ARG A 36 16.51 3.89 5.83
N ASN A 37 17.80 4.04 5.46
CA ASN A 37 18.78 2.95 5.45
C ASN A 37 18.50 1.80 4.46
N GLU A 38 18.00 2.12 3.27
CA GLU A 38 17.79 1.17 2.17
C GLU A 38 16.86 0.00 2.50
N VAL A 39 15.84 0.25 3.32
CA VAL A 39 14.82 -0.72 3.70
C VAL A 39 13.50 -0.40 3.03
N PHE A 40 12.88 -1.38 2.38
CA PHE A 40 11.56 -1.21 1.78
C PHE A 40 10.44 -1.29 2.83
N SER A 41 9.44 -0.42 2.70
CA SER A 41 8.24 -0.49 3.54
C SER A 41 7.23 -1.55 3.07
N ASN A 42 7.17 -1.83 1.76
CA ASN A 42 6.22 -2.76 1.14
C ASN A 42 6.89 -3.94 0.44
N ALA A 43 8.05 -3.74 -0.20
CA ALA A 43 8.73 -4.79 -0.97
C ALA A 43 9.39 -5.83 -0.03
N GLN A 44 8.55 -6.50 0.78
CA GLN A 44 9.00 -7.42 1.82
C GLN A 44 9.83 -8.59 1.29
N THR A 45 9.63 -9.02 0.05
CA THR A 45 10.48 -10.03 -0.60
C THR A 45 11.94 -9.57 -0.66
N GLY A 46 12.18 -8.29 -1.00
CA GLY A 46 13.52 -7.70 -0.96
C GLY A 46 14.11 -7.71 0.45
N ASN A 47 13.32 -7.32 1.44
CA ASN A 47 13.75 -7.34 2.84
C ASN A 47 14.10 -8.76 3.31
N VAL A 48 13.33 -9.79 2.92
CA VAL A 48 13.63 -11.20 3.25
C VAL A 48 14.97 -11.63 2.64
N VAL A 49 15.23 -11.29 1.38
CA VAL A 49 16.49 -11.64 0.70
C VAL A 49 17.68 -10.99 1.40
N LEU A 50 17.61 -9.68 1.66
CA LEU A 50 18.68 -8.91 2.29
C LEU A 50 18.90 -9.35 3.75
N MET A 51 17.82 -9.59 4.49
CA MET A 51 17.89 -10.17 5.85
C MET A 51 18.64 -11.48 5.88
N SER A 52 18.25 -12.41 5.00
CA SER A 52 18.85 -13.75 4.95
C SER A 52 20.33 -13.70 4.58
N GLN A 53 20.69 -12.85 3.60
CA GLN A 53 22.06 -12.65 3.18
C GLN A 53 22.93 -12.12 4.32
N HIS A 54 22.48 -11.10 5.05
CA HIS A 54 23.23 -10.52 6.16
C HIS A 54 23.38 -11.51 7.33
N PHE A 55 22.34 -12.27 7.68
CA PHE A 55 22.47 -13.28 8.72
C PHE A 55 23.47 -14.40 8.35
N MET A 56 23.46 -14.84 7.08
CA MET A 56 24.40 -15.86 6.59
C MET A 56 25.86 -15.38 6.53
N THR A 57 26.08 -14.08 6.36
CA THR A 57 27.43 -13.48 6.37
C THR A 57 27.88 -13.05 7.77
N GLY A 58 27.05 -13.26 8.81
CA GLY A 58 27.37 -12.90 10.19
C GLY A 58 27.12 -11.43 10.56
N ASP A 59 26.55 -10.63 9.65
CA ASP A 59 26.18 -9.25 9.94
C ASP A 59 24.78 -9.18 10.56
N TRP A 60 24.71 -9.59 11.83
CA TRP A 60 23.46 -9.64 12.60
C TRP A 60 22.78 -8.28 12.71
N LYS A 61 23.56 -7.17 12.79
CA LYS A 61 23.03 -5.83 12.92
C LYS A 61 22.26 -5.41 11.65
N ALA A 62 22.82 -5.65 10.48
CA ALA A 62 22.14 -5.40 9.23
C ALA A 62 20.96 -6.37 9.02
N GLY A 63 21.11 -7.66 9.37
CA GLY A 63 20.00 -8.61 9.29
C GLY A 63 18.77 -8.18 10.08
N VAL A 64 18.95 -7.71 11.33
CA VAL A 64 17.87 -7.19 12.18
C VAL A 64 17.22 -5.96 11.57
N ARG A 65 17.95 -5.11 10.84
CA ARG A 65 17.40 -3.93 10.15
C ARG A 65 16.28 -4.30 9.17
N TYR A 66 16.40 -5.42 8.50
CA TYR A 66 15.38 -5.91 7.56
C TYR A 66 14.30 -6.77 8.26
N LEU A 67 14.64 -7.44 9.36
CA LEU A 67 13.70 -8.27 10.12
C LEU A 67 12.61 -7.45 10.81
N LEU A 68 12.95 -6.31 11.43
CA LEU A 68 11.98 -5.52 12.20
C LEU A 68 10.83 -4.95 11.35
N PRO A 69 11.04 -4.42 10.14
CA PRO A 69 9.96 -4.04 9.23
C PRO A 69 9.07 -5.22 8.80
N LEU A 70 9.64 -6.43 8.64
CA LEU A 70 8.86 -7.65 8.38
C LEU A 70 7.92 -7.97 9.54
N ILE A 71 8.41 -7.92 10.78
CA ILE A 71 7.58 -8.14 11.98
C ILE A 71 6.50 -7.04 12.07
N ALA A 72 6.86 -5.78 11.84
CA ALA A 72 5.91 -4.67 11.83
C ALA A 72 4.81 -4.86 10.77
N PHE A 73 5.17 -5.36 9.58
CA PHE A 73 4.22 -5.68 8.53
C PHE A 73 3.24 -6.78 8.97
N VAL A 74 3.73 -7.88 9.55
CA VAL A 74 2.88 -8.95 10.09
C VAL A 74 1.91 -8.42 11.15
N LEU A 75 2.40 -7.60 12.08
CA LEU A 75 1.56 -6.97 13.10
C LEU A 75 0.52 -6.02 12.51
N GLY A 76 0.88 -5.25 11.49
CA GLY A 76 -0.06 -4.35 10.79
C GLY A 76 -1.19 -5.11 10.09
N VAL A 77 -0.88 -6.22 9.40
CA VAL A 77 -1.89 -7.11 8.82
C VAL A 77 -2.80 -7.66 9.90
N PHE A 78 -2.23 -8.18 11.00
CA PHE A 78 -3.00 -8.74 12.12
C PHE A 78 -3.94 -7.71 12.73
N VAL A 79 -3.46 -6.51 13.02
CA VAL A 79 -4.27 -5.43 13.62
C VAL A 79 -5.41 -5.02 12.67
N ALA A 80 -5.13 -4.84 11.37
CA ALA A 80 -6.16 -4.50 10.40
C ALA A 80 -7.25 -5.57 10.29
N ASP A 81 -6.86 -6.85 10.34
CA ASP A 81 -7.80 -7.96 10.31
C ASP A 81 -8.69 -7.97 11.57
N GLN A 82 -8.12 -7.76 12.76
CA GLN A 82 -8.88 -7.62 14.01
C GLN A 82 -9.85 -6.43 13.98
N ILE A 83 -9.43 -5.28 13.44
CA ILE A 83 -10.30 -4.11 13.27
C ILE A 83 -11.43 -4.45 12.30
N GLN A 84 -11.14 -5.10 11.18
CA GLN A 84 -12.17 -5.53 10.23
C GLN A 84 -13.20 -6.44 10.89
N MET A 85 -12.77 -7.48 11.63
CA MET A 85 -13.69 -8.42 12.29
C MET A 85 -14.59 -7.72 13.29
N ARG A 86 -14.07 -6.75 14.06
CA ARG A 86 -14.80 -6.10 15.14
C ARG A 86 -15.68 -4.94 14.67
N TYR A 87 -15.24 -4.19 13.67
CA TYR A 87 -15.87 -2.92 13.24
C TYR A 87 -16.47 -2.93 11.84
N LYS A 88 -16.53 -4.07 11.16
CA LYS A 88 -17.08 -4.20 9.79
C LYS A 88 -18.49 -3.61 9.63
N TYR A 89 -19.28 -3.65 10.68
CA TYR A 89 -20.69 -3.19 10.69
C TYR A 89 -20.91 -1.91 11.51
N ALA A 90 -19.84 -1.19 11.86
CA ALA A 90 -19.96 0.06 12.62
C ALA A 90 -20.64 1.15 11.78
N ARG A 91 -21.59 1.87 12.39
CA ARG A 91 -22.49 2.83 11.71
C ARG A 91 -21.94 4.25 11.55
N ARG A 92 -20.96 4.68 12.36
CA ARG A 92 -20.51 6.10 12.37
C ARG A 92 -19.31 6.41 11.51
N LEU A 93 -18.32 5.55 11.45
CA LEU A 93 -17.13 5.66 10.60
C LEU A 93 -16.89 4.29 10.01
N HIS A 94 -16.82 4.23 8.68
CA HIS A 94 -16.50 2.96 8.04
C HIS A 94 -15.07 2.54 8.45
N TRP A 95 -14.89 1.28 8.88
CA TRP A 95 -13.61 0.79 9.40
C TRP A 95 -12.41 1.03 8.46
N ARG A 96 -12.64 1.04 7.13
CA ARG A 96 -11.62 1.35 6.12
C ARG A 96 -11.12 2.79 6.22
N GLN A 97 -12.03 3.74 6.44
CA GLN A 97 -11.67 5.16 6.65
C GLN A 97 -10.87 5.33 7.95
N GLY A 98 -11.26 4.62 9.01
CA GLY A 98 -10.52 4.63 10.29
C GLY A 98 -9.08 4.15 10.14
N ILE A 99 -8.85 3.07 9.37
CA ILE A 99 -7.48 2.57 9.09
C ILE A 99 -6.70 3.58 8.25
N LEU A 100 -7.31 4.16 7.22
CA LEU A 100 -6.63 5.16 6.39
C LEU A 100 -6.26 6.41 7.19
N LEU A 101 -7.13 6.87 8.09
CA LEU A 101 -6.83 7.97 8.99
C LEU A 101 -5.68 7.63 9.95
N ALA A 102 -5.66 6.42 10.51
CA ALA A 102 -4.55 5.96 11.34
C ALA A 102 -3.22 5.94 10.57
N GLU A 103 -3.23 5.49 9.31
CA GLU A 103 -2.05 5.55 8.44
C GLU A 103 -1.59 7.00 8.23
N ILE A 104 -2.48 7.92 7.89
CA ILE A 104 -2.15 9.35 7.71
C ILE A 104 -1.48 9.91 8.97
N VAL A 105 -2.04 9.65 10.15
CA VAL A 105 -1.47 10.11 11.43
C VAL A 105 -0.08 9.53 11.67
N ILE A 106 0.11 8.22 11.43
CA ILE A 106 1.41 7.58 11.60
C ILE A 106 2.43 8.20 10.65
N LEU A 107 2.12 8.38 9.36
CA LEU A 107 3.03 8.97 8.37
C LEU A 107 3.33 10.44 8.69
N PHE A 108 2.36 11.19 9.19
CA PHE A 108 2.56 12.55 9.62
C PHE A 108 3.62 12.62 10.74
N VAL A 109 3.51 11.75 11.75
CA VAL A 109 4.50 11.63 12.83
C VAL A 109 5.86 11.18 12.30
N VAL A 110 5.91 10.25 11.36
CA VAL A 110 7.16 9.77 10.73
C VAL A 110 7.95 10.90 10.08
N GLY A 111 7.27 11.91 9.53
CA GLY A 111 7.93 13.09 8.95
C GLY A 111 8.77 13.90 9.96
N PHE A 112 8.53 13.78 11.25
CA PHE A 112 9.33 14.43 12.31
C PHE A 112 10.44 13.54 12.88
N ILE A 113 10.47 12.24 12.54
CA ILE A 113 11.47 11.32 13.08
C ILE A 113 12.83 11.57 12.42
N PRO A 114 13.88 11.95 13.21
CA PRO A 114 15.20 12.25 12.67
C PRO A 114 15.91 11.01 12.11
N HIS A 115 16.95 11.21 11.32
CA HIS A 115 17.77 10.11 10.74
C HIS A 115 18.40 9.19 11.79
N SER A 116 18.64 9.66 13.02
CA SER A 116 19.14 8.82 14.12
C SER A 116 18.18 7.68 14.50
N LEU A 117 16.89 7.82 14.17
CA LEU A 117 15.82 6.86 14.45
C LEU A 117 15.21 6.26 13.17
N ASN A 118 16.01 6.09 12.11
CA ASN A 118 15.54 5.53 10.83
C ASN A 118 14.84 4.19 10.97
N MET A 119 15.32 3.31 11.85
CA MET A 119 14.70 2.02 12.13
C MET A 119 13.26 2.18 12.62
N THR A 120 13.05 3.08 13.59
CA THR A 120 11.71 3.38 14.13
C THR A 120 10.78 3.93 13.05
N ALA A 121 11.28 4.85 12.21
CA ALA A 121 10.52 5.38 11.09
C ALA A 121 10.08 4.26 10.11
N THR A 122 10.99 3.38 9.73
CA THR A 122 10.68 2.27 8.81
C THR A 122 9.68 1.27 9.42
N ILE A 123 9.78 0.96 10.71
CA ILE A 123 8.82 0.11 11.44
C ILE A 123 7.41 0.72 11.34
N PHE A 124 7.27 2.02 11.63
CA PHE A 124 5.97 2.70 11.56
C PHE A 124 5.40 2.74 10.14
N VAL A 125 6.22 3.03 9.12
CA VAL A 125 5.77 3.02 7.73
C VAL A 125 5.33 1.62 7.32
N SER A 126 6.13 0.58 7.61
CA SER A 126 5.78 -0.81 7.27
C SER A 126 4.51 -1.28 7.97
N PHE A 127 4.32 -0.93 9.25
CA PHE A 127 3.11 -1.25 9.99
C PHE A 127 1.87 -0.58 9.36
N ALA A 128 1.93 0.73 9.10
CA ALA A 128 0.83 1.50 8.53
C ALA A 128 0.46 0.98 7.12
N ARG A 129 1.47 0.68 6.29
CA ARG A 129 1.27 0.13 4.96
C ARG A 129 0.62 -1.25 4.99
N ALA A 130 1.04 -2.11 5.91
CA ALA A 130 0.45 -3.43 6.08
C ALA A 130 -1.05 -3.35 6.42
N MET A 131 -1.44 -2.41 7.28
CA MET A 131 -2.86 -2.15 7.58
C MET A 131 -3.63 -1.74 6.32
N GLN A 132 -3.06 -0.86 5.48
CA GLN A 132 -3.71 -0.43 4.25
C GLN A 132 -3.85 -1.59 3.25
N VAL A 133 -2.79 -2.36 3.01
CA VAL A 133 -2.80 -3.50 2.08
C VAL A 133 -3.84 -4.55 2.48
N GLN A 134 -3.97 -4.84 3.78
CA GLN A 134 -4.97 -5.76 4.30
C GLN A 134 -6.40 -5.22 4.15
N THR A 135 -6.57 -3.90 4.23
CA THR A 135 -7.88 -3.23 4.19
C THR A 135 -8.44 -3.09 2.78
N PHE A 136 -7.59 -2.70 1.82
CA PHE A 136 -7.98 -2.37 0.44
C PHE A 136 -7.56 -3.48 -0.53
N ARG A 137 -8.30 -4.60 -0.51
CA ARG A 137 -7.97 -5.83 -1.24
C ARG A 137 -8.72 -5.99 -2.56
N LYS A 138 -9.63 -5.07 -2.90
CA LYS A 138 -10.46 -5.12 -4.11
C LYS A 138 -10.41 -3.80 -4.86
N MET A 139 -10.41 -3.89 -6.18
CA MET A 139 -10.45 -2.79 -7.13
C MET A 139 -11.38 -3.13 -8.28
N GLY A 140 -12.50 -2.41 -8.40
CA GLY A 140 -13.48 -2.65 -9.45
C GLY A 140 -14.10 -4.05 -9.44
N GLY A 141 -14.10 -4.73 -8.28
CA GLY A 141 -14.54 -6.11 -8.12
C GLY A 141 -13.43 -7.16 -8.23
N TYR A 142 -12.23 -6.78 -8.67
CA TYR A 142 -11.09 -7.69 -8.79
C TYR A 142 -10.21 -7.64 -7.53
N SER A 143 -9.68 -8.81 -7.13
CA SER A 143 -8.69 -8.88 -6.05
C SER A 143 -7.37 -8.28 -6.52
N TYR A 144 -6.83 -7.35 -5.75
CA TYR A 144 -5.54 -6.71 -6.02
C TYR A 144 -4.80 -6.40 -4.71
N ALA A 145 -3.56 -5.99 -4.83
CA ALA A 145 -2.83 -5.37 -3.74
C ALA A 145 -2.19 -4.08 -4.25
N SER A 146 -2.44 -2.96 -3.55
CA SER A 146 -1.99 -1.61 -3.98
C SER A 146 -0.47 -1.48 -4.15
N THR A 147 0.31 -2.37 -3.55
CA THR A 147 1.77 -2.32 -3.48
C THR A 147 2.48 -3.60 -3.94
N MET A 148 1.73 -4.63 -4.32
CA MET A 148 2.32 -5.89 -4.79
C MET A 148 2.39 -5.92 -6.33
N CYS A 149 3.43 -5.32 -6.90
CA CYS A 149 3.59 -5.24 -8.35
C CYS A 149 3.58 -6.61 -9.02
N ILE A 150 4.26 -7.62 -8.45
CA ILE A 150 4.38 -8.95 -9.06
C ILE A 150 3.04 -9.70 -9.13
N GLY A 151 2.20 -9.58 -8.09
CA GLY A 151 0.85 -10.17 -8.08
C GLY A 151 -0.07 -9.52 -9.11
N ASN A 152 -0.02 -8.19 -9.21
CA ASN A 152 -0.79 -7.43 -10.18
C ASN A 152 -0.28 -7.67 -11.61
N LEU A 153 1.03 -7.78 -11.82
CA LEU A 153 1.63 -8.11 -13.12
C LEU A 153 1.16 -9.47 -13.62
N ARG A 154 1.21 -10.50 -12.76
CA ARG A 154 0.70 -11.84 -13.08
C ARG A 154 -0.79 -11.80 -13.46
N SER A 155 -1.61 -11.14 -12.64
CA SER A 155 -3.06 -11.09 -12.86
C SER A 155 -3.42 -10.30 -14.11
N GLY A 156 -2.74 -9.18 -14.36
CA GLY A 156 -2.92 -8.35 -15.57
C GLY A 156 -2.53 -9.10 -16.84
N THR A 157 -1.39 -9.80 -16.83
CA THR A 157 -0.94 -10.61 -17.97
C THR A 157 -1.89 -11.76 -18.25
N ALA A 158 -2.37 -12.46 -17.21
CA ALA A 158 -3.36 -13.54 -17.38
C ALA A 158 -4.66 -13.00 -17.99
N ALA A 159 -5.19 -11.88 -17.47
CA ALA A 159 -6.39 -11.26 -18.02
C ALA A 159 -6.21 -10.82 -19.48
N PHE A 160 -5.05 -10.26 -19.83
CA PHE A 160 -4.74 -9.91 -21.20
C PHE A 160 -4.63 -11.12 -22.12
N SER A 161 -3.99 -12.20 -21.66
CA SER A 161 -3.93 -13.47 -22.40
C SER A 161 -5.33 -14.04 -22.69
N HIS A 162 -6.22 -14.06 -21.71
CA HIS A 162 -7.62 -14.46 -21.90
C HIS A 162 -8.34 -13.54 -22.89
N TYR A 163 -8.10 -12.22 -22.84
CA TYR A 163 -8.66 -11.29 -23.83
C TYR A 163 -8.23 -11.64 -25.26
N LEU A 164 -6.98 -12.02 -25.48
CA LEU A 164 -6.51 -12.40 -26.82
C LEU A 164 -7.25 -13.62 -27.38
N GLN A 165 -7.67 -14.55 -26.52
CA GLN A 165 -8.42 -15.75 -26.87
C GLN A 165 -9.91 -15.47 -27.08
N ASP A 166 -10.55 -14.87 -26.06
CA ASP A 166 -12.01 -14.73 -25.98
C ASP A 166 -12.54 -13.41 -26.56
N LYS A 167 -11.68 -12.39 -26.72
CA LYS A 167 -12.00 -11.00 -27.12
C LYS A 167 -13.04 -10.31 -26.25
N LYS A 168 -13.20 -10.73 -24.98
CA LYS A 168 -14.16 -10.13 -24.04
C LYS A 168 -13.59 -8.83 -23.47
N THR A 169 -14.29 -7.72 -23.68
CA THR A 169 -13.88 -6.37 -23.23
C THR A 169 -13.63 -6.30 -21.71
N GLU A 170 -14.34 -7.09 -20.92
CA GLU A 170 -14.17 -7.13 -19.46
C GLU A 170 -12.76 -7.61 -19.05
N GLN A 171 -12.20 -8.58 -19.80
CA GLN A 171 -10.83 -9.07 -19.57
C GLN A 171 -9.78 -8.01 -19.92
N LEU A 172 -10.01 -7.25 -21.00
CA LEU A 172 -9.13 -6.13 -21.36
C LEU A 172 -9.17 -5.02 -20.28
N LYS A 173 -10.36 -4.71 -19.79
CA LYS A 173 -10.56 -3.74 -18.70
C LYS A 173 -9.86 -4.21 -17.41
N GLN A 174 -9.99 -5.48 -17.07
CA GLN A 174 -9.29 -6.08 -15.93
C GLN A 174 -7.77 -5.95 -16.07
N ALA A 175 -7.22 -6.28 -17.24
CA ALA A 175 -5.79 -6.12 -17.53
C ALA A 175 -5.35 -4.65 -17.39
N ALA A 176 -6.11 -3.70 -17.97
CA ALA A 176 -5.83 -2.28 -17.87
C ALA A 176 -5.84 -1.78 -16.42
N TYR A 177 -6.70 -2.29 -15.56
CA TYR A 177 -6.72 -1.95 -14.14
C TYR A 177 -5.43 -2.40 -13.44
N TYR A 178 -4.99 -3.64 -13.64
CA TYR A 178 -3.77 -4.13 -13.02
C TYR A 178 -2.52 -3.40 -13.51
N PHE A 179 -2.37 -3.22 -14.83
CA PHE A 179 -1.24 -2.47 -15.38
C PHE A 179 -1.27 -0.99 -14.98
N GLY A 180 -2.46 -0.38 -14.92
CA GLY A 180 -2.63 0.98 -14.43
C GLY A 180 -2.15 1.17 -12.98
N ILE A 181 -2.46 0.23 -12.09
CA ILE A 181 -1.97 0.27 -10.70
C ILE A 181 -0.45 0.15 -10.63
N ILE A 182 0.17 -0.75 -11.43
CA ILE A 182 1.62 -0.88 -11.48
C ILE A 182 2.27 0.41 -11.99
N PHE A 183 1.70 1.01 -13.03
CA PHE A 183 2.18 2.25 -13.62
C PHE A 183 2.10 3.42 -12.62
N LEU A 184 0.99 3.54 -11.89
CA LEU A 184 0.82 4.55 -10.85
C LEU A 184 1.76 4.34 -9.67
N PHE A 185 1.98 3.10 -9.26
CA PHE A 185 2.99 2.76 -8.26
C PHE A 185 4.39 3.20 -8.72
N ALA A 186 4.76 2.92 -9.98
CA ALA A 186 6.04 3.31 -10.54
C ALA A 186 6.22 4.84 -10.60
N ILE A 187 5.16 5.59 -10.97
CA ILE A 187 5.16 7.06 -10.90
C ILE A 187 5.39 7.51 -9.45
N GLY A 188 4.64 6.94 -8.51
CA GLY A 188 4.80 7.24 -7.08
C GLY A 188 6.23 7.01 -6.59
N ALA A 189 6.83 5.86 -6.96
CA ALA A 189 8.20 5.53 -6.61
C ALA A 189 9.22 6.50 -7.23
N GLY A 190 9.05 6.85 -8.51
CA GLY A 190 9.92 7.83 -9.18
C GLY A 190 9.85 9.21 -8.54
N LEU A 191 8.65 9.70 -8.24
CA LEU A 191 8.46 10.98 -7.53
C LEU A 191 8.99 10.90 -6.11
N GLY A 192 8.72 9.82 -5.38
CA GLY A 192 9.21 9.59 -4.04
C GLY A 192 10.73 9.59 -3.97
N GLY A 193 11.39 8.86 -4.87
CA GLY A 193 12.83 8.81 -4.97
C GLY A 193 13.44 10.19 -5.21
N ASN A 194 12.98 10.88 -6.25
CA ASN A 194 13.50 12.18 -6.62
C ASN A 194 13.27 13.27 -5.54
N LEU A 195 12.01 13.39 -5.08
CA LEU A 195 11.68 14.45 -4.11
C LEU A 195 12.32 14.22 -2.74
N THR A 196 12.44 12.98 -2.29
CA THR A 196 13.06 12.70 -0.98
C THR A 196 14.57 12.87 -1.01
N GLU A 197 15.22 12.62 -2.14
CA GLU A 197 16.64 12.89 -2.31
C GLU A 197 16.95 14.39 -2.22
N HIS A 198 16.10 15.24 -2.82
CA HIS A 198 16.33 16.70 -2.86
C HIS A 198 15.81 17.44 -1.61
N PHE A 199 14.69 17.02 -1.03
CA PHE A 199 14.00 17.74 0.04
C PHE A 199 13.94 16.99 1.38
N GLY A 200 14.46 15.78 1.44
CA GLY A 200 14.67 15.02 2.68
C GLY A 200 13.40 14.38 3.24
N ILE A 201 13.48 14.09 4.55
CA ILE A 201 12.51 13.22 5.26
C ILE A 201 11.09 13.78 5.38
N HIS A 202 10.90 15.08 5.26
CA HIS A 202 9.58 15.70 5.35
C HIS A 202 8.69 15.40 4.13
N MET A 203 9.28 14.91 3.02
CA MET A 203 8.53 14.57 1.81
C MET A 203 7.54 13.43 2.01
N ILE A 204 7.64 12.65 3.08
CA ILE A 204 6.62 11.65 3.44
C ILE A 204 5.20 12.26 3.56
N TRP A 205 5.10 13.56 3.84
CA TRP A 205 3.82 14.25 3.94
C TRP A 205 3.06 14.35 2.61
N ILE A 206 3.73 14.19 1.46
CA ILE A 206 3.05 14.04 0.17
C ILE A 206 2.17 12.78 0.19
N SER A 207 2.63 11.70 0.81
CA SER A 207 1.79 10.51 1.01
C SER A 207 0.56 10.83 1.89
N CYS A 208 0.71 11.68 2.92
CA CYS A 208 -0.44 12.11 3.72
C CYS A 208 -1.47 12.87 2.89
N ILE A 209 -1.02 13.71 1.94
CA ILE A 209 -1.92 14.44 1.02
C ILE A 209 -2.64 13.45 0.09
N LEU A 210 -1.93 12.52 -0.54
CA LEU A 210 -2.52 11.51 -1.44
C LEU A 210 -3.54 10.64 -0.71
N LEU A 211 -3.23 10.20 0.50
CA LEU A 211 -4.14 9.42 1.34
C LEU A 211 -5.31 10.26 1.85
N GLY A 212 -5.10 11.54 2.13
CA GLY A 212 -6.16 12.49 2.47
C GLY A 212 -7.16 12.67 1.35
N LEU A 213 -6.70 12.78 0.09
CA LEU A 213 -7.58 12.81 -1.08
C LEU A 213 -8.37 11.51 -1.22
N SER A 214 -7.72 10.35 -1.03
CA SER A 214 -8.38 9.04 -1.00
C SER A 214 -9.45 8.97 0.09
N PHE A 215 -9.16 9.50 1.28
CA PHE A 215 -10.09 9.56 2.41
C PHE A 215 -11.32 10.42 2.09
N LEU A 216 -11.13 11.61 1.52
CA LEU A 216 -12.23 12.51 1.14
C LEU A 216 -13.13 11.89 0.07
N LEU A 217 -12.56 11.23 -0.95
CA LEU A 217 -13.33 10.53 -1.97
C LEU A 217 -14.23 9.42 -1.41
N MET A 218 -13.85 8.80 -0.30
CA MET A 218 -14.70 7.80 0.35
C MET A 218 -15.86 8.43 1.13
N PHE A 219 -15.75 9.69 1.56
CA PHE A 219 -16.81 10.40 2.29
C PHE A 219 -17.95 10.91 1.39
N GLU A 220 -17.62 11.34 0.17
CA GLU A 220 -18.62 11.95 -0.73
C GLU A 220 -19.64 10.96 -1.28
N ASN A 221 -19.45 9.66 -1.10
CA ASN A 221 -20.23 8.62 -1.78
C ASN A 221 -20.77 7.51 -0.85
N GLU A 222 -20.82 7.75 0.46
CA GLU A 222 -21.58 6.98 1.45
C GLU A 222 -22.87 7.69 1.85
#